data_75bc475347f2e7893dca47988065a60f
#
_entry.id   75bc475347f2e7893dca47988065a60f
#
_cell.length_a   1.000
_cell.length_b   1.000
_cell.length_c   1.000
_cell.angle_alpha   90.00
_cell.angle_beta   90.00
_cell.angle_gamma   90.00
#
_symmetry.space_group_name_H-M   'P 1'
#
loop_
_entity.id
_entity.type
_entity.pdbx_description
1 polymer ?
#
loop_
_entity_poly.entity_id
_entity_poly.type
_entity_poly.pdbx_seq_one_letter_code
_entity_poly.pdbx_strand_id
1 'polypeptide(L)'
;MQLLPEIKKLISTATSPDQMHTRIVAIDGCGGAGKTTFAASLAGSLDNCPIIHTDDFASWDHPVDWYPRLIEQVLEPLRQNHVAHYQKFDWQANQLGQWETLEPCYVMILEGVSASRSEFRRYLSFSIYIETNRELRLKRGIERDGEEMLPLWQQWMVEEDEYMLRDQPQKYADLVLSGNTEDMLRICSLF
;
A
#
# COMPACT_ATOMS: atom_id res chain seq x y z
N MET A 1 -16.33 -6.90 15.77
CA MET A 1 -16.74 -7.57 14.53
C MET A 1 -17.48 -6.61 13.57
N GLN A 2 -16.94 -5.43 13.28
CA GLN A 2 -17.55 -4.50 12.29
C GLN A 2 -16.48 -3.55 11.69
N LEU A 3 -15.21 -3.97 11.68
CA LEU A 3 -14.12 -3.07 11.27
C LEU A 3 -14.24 -2.66 9.79
N LEU A 4 -14.44 -3.61 8.86
CA LEU A 4 -14.54 -3.27 7.44
C LEU A 4 -15.72 -2.35 7.10
N PRO A 5 -16.95 -2.56 7.60
CA PRO A 5 -18.05 -1.62 7.40
C PRO A 5 -17.79 -0.22 7.95
N GLU A 6 -17.11 -0.12 9.10
CA GLU A 6 -16.74 1.17 9.68
C GLU A 6 -15.68 1.88 8.82
N ILE A 7 -14.64 1.16 8.37
CA ILE A 7 -13.62 1.69 7.48
C ILE A 7 -14.24 2.13 6.14
N LYS A 8 -15.12 1.30 5.55
CA LYS A 8 -15.86 1.67 4.32
C LYS A 8 -16.63 2.99 4.51
N LYS A 9 -17.28 3.17 5.66
CA LYS A 9 -17.98 4.42 5.99
C LYS A 9 -17.00 5.59 6.09
N LEU A 10 -15.86 5.44 6.77
CA LEU A 10 -14.83 6.49 6.86
C LEU A 10 -14.33 6.88 5.47
N ILE A 11 -13.97 5.90 4.63
CA ILE A 11 -13.51 6.13 3.26
C ILE A 11 -14.59 6.86 2.44
N SER A 12 -15.87 6.45 2.54
CA SER A 12 -16.95 7.06 1.78
C SER A 12 -17.20 8.53 2.13
N THR A 13 -16.88 8.93 3.37
CA THR A 13 -17.02 10.30 3.86
C THR A 13 -15.73 11.12 3.78
N ALA A 14 -14.60 10.47 3.45
CA ALA A 14 -13.32 11.15 3.29
C ALA A 14 -13.35 12.12 2.10
N THR A 15 -12.73 13.27 2.29
CA THR A 15 -12.62 14.29 1.25
C THR A 15 -11.57 13.88 0.21
N SER A 16 -11.95 13.90 -1.06
CA SER A 16 -10.98 13.76 -2.14
C SER A 16 -10.20 15.07 -2.33
N PRO A 17 -8.87 15.04 -2.36
CA PRO A 17 -8.08 16.24 -2.68
C PRO A 17 -8.41 16.76 -4.08
N ASP A 18 -8.29 18.07 -4.27
CA ASP A 18 -8.39 18.74 -5.59
C ASP A 18 -9.62 18.34 -6.44
N GLN A 19 -10.74 17.96 -5.80
CA GLN A 19 -11.96 17.48 -6.48
C GLN A 19 -11.73 16.21 -7.35
N MET A 20 -10.77 15.38 -6.98
CA MET A 20 -10.55 14.10 -7.65
C MET A 20 -11.81 13.22 -7.60
N HIS A 21 -12.14 12.57 -8.71
CA HIS A 21 -13.19 11.55 -8.75
C HIS A 21 -12.78 10.29 -8.01
N THR A 22 -11.50 9.93 -8.08
CA THR A 22 -10.96 8.75 -7.43
C THR A 22 -10.50 9.08 -6.00
N ARG A 23 -11.07 8.41 -5.00
CA ARG A 23 -10.52 8.38 -3.65
C ARG A 23 -9.34 7.42 -3.61
N ILE A 24 -8.17 7.94 -3.31
CA ILE A 24 -6.98 7.11 -3.13
C ILE A 24 -6.84 6.78 -1.65
N VAL A 25 -6.90 5.49 -1.32
CA VAL A 25 -6.75 4.95 0.04
C VAL A 25 -5.39 4.30 0.16
N ALA A 26 -4.49 4.89 0.94
CA ALA A 26 -3.20 4.27 1.22
C ALA A 26 -3.32 3.21 2.32
N ILE A 27 -2.68 2.05 2.12
CA ILE A 27 -2.46 1.02 3.15
C ILE A 27 -0.96 0.84 3.29
N ASP A 28 -0.41 1.43 4.33
CA ASP A 28 1.02 1.47 4.61
C ASP A 28 1.40 0.61 5.83
N GLY A 29 2.66 0.34 5.96
CA GLY A 29 3.26 -0.46 7.02
C GLY A 29 4.46 -1.23 6.49
N CYS A 30 5.30 -1.71 7.38
CA CYS A 30 6.51 -2.44 6.98
C CYS A 30 6.22 -3.81 6.35
N GLY A 31 7.21 -4.43 5.72
CA GLY A 31 7.15 -5.78 5.18
C GLY A 31 6.70 -6.79 6.24
N GLY A 32 5.88 -7.78 5.86
CA GLY A 32 5.32 -8.77 6.80
C GLY A 32 4.21 -8.25 7.71
N ALA A 33 3.78 -6.99 7.59
CA ALA A 33 2.74 -6.40 8.44
C ALA A 33 1.32 -6.93 8.19
N GLY A 34 1.06 -7.56 7.02
CA GLY A 34 -0.27 -8.07 6.64
C GLY A 34 -1.06 -7.12 5.74
N LYS A 35 -0.43 -6.10 5.19
CA LYS A 35 -1.04 -5.10 4.30
C LYS A 35 -1.80 -5.70 3.12
N THR A 36 -1.16 -6.58 2.37
CA THR A 36 -1.71 -7.18 1.13
C THR A 36 -2.98 -7.97 1.41
N THR A 37 -2.99 -8.77 2.49
CA THR A 37 -4.18 -9.52 2.92
C THR A 37 -5.31 -8.58 3.32
N PHE A 38 -5.00 -7.54 4.07
CA PHE A 38 -5.98 -6.54 4.47
C PHE A 38 -6.51 -5.74 3.26
N ALA A 39 -5.63 -5.33 2.34
CA ALA A 39 -6.00 -4.62 1.12
C ALA A 39 -6.97 -5.43 0.24
N ALA A 40 -6.71 -6.73 0.07
CA ALA A 40 -7.59 -7.62 -0.68
C ALA A 40 -8.99 -7.70 -0.04
N SER A 41 -9.06 -7.85 1.28
CA SER A 41 -10.33 -7.90 2.02
C SER A 41 -11.09 -6.56 1.96
N LEU A 42 -10.37 -5.44 2.08
CA LEU A 42 -10.96 -4.11 1.97
C LEU A 42 -11.48 -3.86 0.55
N ALA A 43 -10.70 -4.20 -0.48
CA ALA A 43 -11.11 -4.07 -1.88
C ALA A 43 -12.38 -4.88 -2.17
N GLY A 44 -12.47 -6.13 -1.68
CA GLY A 44 -13.68 -6.93 -1.79
C GLY A 44 -14.91 -6.28 -1.17
N SER A 45 -14.74 -5.54 -0.06
CA SER A 45 -15.82 -4.77 0.57
C SER A 45 -16.18 -3.48 -0.18
N LEU A 46 -15.30 -2.99 -1.05
CA LEU A 46 -15.41 -1.76 -1.84
C LEU A 46 -15.67 -2.06 -3.34
N ASP A 47 -16.57 -3.02 -3.58
CA ASP A 47 -17.00 -3.41 -4.93
C ASP A 47 -15.84 -3.87 -5.85
N ASN A 48 -14.84 -4.55 -5.25
CA ASN A 48 -13.61 -5.00 -5.90
C ASN A 48 -12.83 -3.85 -6.55
N CYS A 49 -12.66 -2.76 -5.81
CA CYS A 49 -11.88 -1.61 -6.28
C CYS A 49 -10.44 -2.02 -6.65
N PRO A 50 -9.80 -1.35 -7.61
CA PRO A 50 -8.44 -1.66 -8.02
C PRO A 50 -7.44 -1.44 -6.90
N ILE A 51 -6.40 -2.29 -6.86
CA ILE A 51 -5.25 -2.18 -5.97
C ILE A 51 -4.00 -1.93 -6.82
N ILE A 52 -3.26 -0.89 -6.49
CA ILE A 52 -1.91 -0.62 -7.00
C ILE A 52 -0.92 -0.95 -5.88
N HIS A 53 0.07 -1.76 -6.19
CA HIS A 53 1.13 -2.13 -5.25
C HIS A 53 2.35 -1.22 -5.43
N THR A 54 2.96 -0.76 -4.36
CA THR A 54 4.19 0.04 -4.43
C THR A 54 5.32 -0.77 -5.09
N ASP A 55 5.31 -2.09 -4.87
CA ASP A 55 6.28 -3.02 -5.46
C ASP A 55 6.19 -3.11 -6.99
N ASP A 56 5.07 -2.72 -7.60
CA ASP A 56 4.93 -2.61 -9.06
C ASP A 56 5.84 -1.52 -9.67
N PHE A 57 6.34 -0.60 -8.83
CA PHE A 57 7.15 0.56 -9.26
C PHE A 57 8.61 0.47 -8.80
N ALA A 58 8.90 -0.31 -7.76
CA ALA A 58 10.26 -0.55 -7.29
C ALA A 58 11.06 -1.42 -8.28
N SER A 59 12.37 -1.37 -8.18
CA SER A 59 13.28 -2.24 -8.93
C SER A 59 14.55 -2.48 -8.10
N TRP A 60 15.37 -3.44 -8.52
CA TRP A 60 16.65 -3.71 -7.86
C TRP A 60 17.59 -2.50 -7.87
N ASP A 61 17.58 -1.72 -8.95
CA ASP A 61 18.44 -0.54 -9.12
C ASP A 61 17.88 0.72 -8.43
N HIS A 62 16.56 0.74 -8.16
CA HIS A 62 15.85 1.86 -7.55
C HIS A 62 14.91 1.39 -6.44
N PRO A 63 15.45 0.83 -5.34
CA PRO A 63 14.61 0.29 -4.25
C PRO A 63 13.88 1.38 -3.47
N VAL A 64 14.37 2.63 -3.48
CA VAL A 64 13.82 3.75 -2.71
C VAL A 64 13.27 4.88 -3.59
N ASP A 65 13.93 5.18 -4.72
CA ASP A 65 13.64 6.34 -5.57
C ASP A 65 12.66 6.05 -6.73
N TRP A 66 11.85 5.00 -6.60
CA TRP A 66 10.84 4.59 -7.59
C TRP A 66 9.58 5.49 -7.61
N TYR A 67 9.32 6.23 -6.56
CA TYR A 67 8.09 6.98 -6.33
C TYR A 67 7.77 8.06 -7.39
N PRO A 68 8.72 8.73 -8.07
CA PRO A 68 8.38 9.69 -9.11
C PRO A 68 7.59 9.04 -10.26
N ARG A 69 7.90 7.77 -10.58
CA ARG A 69 7.20 7.02 -11.63
C ARG A 69 5.74 6.75 -11.27
N LEU A 70 5.44 6.43 -10.01
CA LEU A 70 4.06 6.28 -9.53
C LEU A 70 3.30 7.62 -9.58
N ILE A 71 3.95 8.72 -9.20
CA ILE A 71 3.33 10.05 -9.30
C ILE A 71 2.99 10.36 -10.75
N GLU A 72 3.94 10.23 -11.65
CA GLU A 72 3.78 10.59 -13.06
C GLU A 72 2.76 9.69 -13.77
N GLN A 73 2.83 8.38 -13.56
CA GLN A 73 2.04 7.41 -14.32
C GLN A 73 0.64 7.16 -13.73
N VAL A 74 0.43 7.38 -12.41
CA VAL A 74 -0.83 7.05 -11.76
C VAL A 74 -1.44 8.24 -11.01
N LEU A 75 -0.70 8.82 -10.04
CA LEU A 75 -1.32 9.76 -9.11
C LEU A 75 -1.70 11.08 -9.77
N GLU A 76 -0.82 11.63 -10.60
CA GLU A 76 -1.06 12.90 -11.30
C GLU A 76 -2.15 12.78 -12.39
N PRO A 77 -2.20 11.73 -13.24
CA PRO A 77 -3.35 11.50 -14.13
C PRO A 77 -4.68 11.39 -13.36
N LEU A 78 -4.74 10.60 -12.28
CA LEU A 78 -5.97 10.47 -11.49
C LEU A 78 -6.36 11.77 -10.81
N ARG A 79 -5.40 12.60 -10.37
CA ARG A 79 -5.67 13.94 -9.81
C ARG A 79 -6.35 14.84 -10.82
N GLN A 80 -6.04 14.69 -12.10
CA GLN A 80 -6.66 15.41 -13.21
C GLN A 80 -7.93 14.72 -13.75
N ASN A 81 -8.38 13.65 -13.10
CA ASN A 81 -9.51 12.82 -13.56
C ASN A 81 -9.28 12.20 -14.96
N HIS A 82 -8.03 11.93 -15.30
CA HIS A 82 -7.63 11.27 -16.53
C HIS A 82 -7.29 9.80 -16.29
N VAL A 83 -7.35 9.01 -17.36
CA VAL A 83 -6.89 7.62 -17.39
C VAL A 83 -5.40 7.58 -17.08
N ALA A 84 -5.02 6.72 -16.15
CA ALA A 84 -3.63 6.44 -15.83
C ALA A 84 -3.09 5.29 -16.71
N HIS A 85 -1.87 5.46 -17.23
CA HIS A 85 -1.14 4.43 -17.95
C HIS A 85 0.18 4.20 -17.24
N TYR A 86 0.43 2.98 -16.81
CA TYR A 86 1.61 2.64 -16.01
C TYR A 86 2.16 1.27 -16.37
N GLN A 87 3.44 1.04 -16.03
CA GLN A 87 4.11 -0.24 -16.21
C GLN A 87 4.47 -0.83 -14.85
N LYS A 88 4.16 -2.10 -14.64
CA LYS A 88 4.67 -2.86 -13.50
C LYS A 88 6.10 -3.30 -13.75
N PHE A 89 6.89 -3.38 -12.70
CA PHE A 89 8.20 -3.98 -12.76
C PHE A 89 8.09 -5.52 -12.69
N ASP A 90 8.62 -6.20 -13.68
CA ASP A 90 8.72 -7.65 -13.68
C ASP A 90 9.99 -8.09 -12.95
N TRP A 91 9.84 -8.53 -11.72
CA TRP A 91 10.93 -8.94 -10.87
C TRP A 91 11.69 -10.18 -11.38
N GLN A 92 11.02 -11.07 -12.12
CA GLN A 92 11.65 -12.27 -12.70
C GLN A 92 12.46 -11.93 -13.95
N ALA A 93 11.89 -11.08 -14.80
CA ALA A 93 12.57 -10.62 -16.02
C ALA A 93 13.54 -9.45 -15.74
N ASN A 94 13.52 -8.86 -14.53
CA ASN A 94 14.31 -7.69 -14.14
C ASN A 94 14.16 -6.52 -15.13
N GLN A 95 12.94 -6.20 -15.52
CA GLN A 95 12.62 -5.13 -16.48
C GLN A 95 11.20 -4.60 -16.30
N LEU A 96 10.90 -3.47 -16.95
CA LEU A 96 9.53 -2.97 -17.03
C LEU A 96 8.67 -3.91 -17.88
N GLY A 97 7.50 -4.27 -17.37
CA GLY A 97 6.50 -5.12 -18.01
C GLY A 97 5.69 -4.37 -19.06
N GLN A 98 4.52 -4.90 -19.37
CA GLN A 98 3.57 -4.26 -20.31
C GLN A 98 2.89 -3.05 -19.65
N TRP A 99 2.39 -2.16 -20.51
CA TRP A 99 1.56 -1.05 -20.07
C TRP A 99 0.20 -1.53 -19.58
N GLU A 100 -0.18 -1.06 -18.41
CA GLU A 100 -1.51 -1.25 -17.84
C GLU A 100 -2.28 0.06 -17.81
N THR A 101 -3.59 -0.04 -17.69
CA THR A 101 -4.49 1.11 -17.71
C THR A 101 -5.38 1.08 -16.49
N LEU A 102 -5.53 2.23 -15.84
CA LEU A 102 -6.47 2.45 -14.74
C LEU A 102 -7.37 3.65 -15.06
N GLU A 103 -8.65 3.36 -15.23
CA GLU A 103 -9.68 4.40 -15.38
C GLU A 103 -9.95 5.08 -14.04
N PRO A 104 -10.30 6.39 -14.02
CA PRO A 104 -10.83 7.03 -12.83
C PRO A 104 -12.02 6.24 -12.27
N CYS A 105 -11.98 5.94 -10.98
CA CYS A 105 -12.96 5.11 -10.30
C CYS A 105 -13.36 5.72 -8.96
N TYR A 106 -14.37 5.14 -8.29
CA TYR A 106 -14.83 5.68 -7.02
C TYR A 106 -13.76 5.60 -5.91
N VAL A 107 -13.07 4.45 -5.81
CA VAL A 107 -11.98 4.20 -4.85
C VAL A 107 -10.88 3.40 -5.53
N MET A 108 -9.63 3.71 -5.24
CA MET A 108 -8.44 2.91 -5.55
C MET A 108 -7.62 2.74 -4.28
N ILE A 109 -7.08 1.55 -4.05
CA ILE A 109 -6.16 1.27 -2.95
C ILE A 109 -4.72 1.36 -3.48
N LEU A 110 -3.88 2.13 -2.78
CA LEU A 110 -2.42 2.12 -2.95
C LEU A 110 -1.84 1.35 -1.76
N GLU A 111 -1.26 0.17 -2.00
CA GLU A 111 -0.77 -0.73 -0.96
C GLU A 111 0.72 -0.97 -1.07
N GLY A 112 1.41 -0.95 0.04
CA GLY A 112 2.80 -1.37 0.16
C GLY A 112 3.59 -0.58 1.18
N VAL A 113 4.89 -0.88 1.30
CA VAL A 113 5.81 -0.07 2.10
C VAL A 113 5.91 1.32 1.47
N SER A 114 5.83 2.35 2.29
CA SER A 114 5.84 3.76 1.86
C SER A 114 4.64 4.23 1.01
N ALA A 115 3.50 3.53 1.05
CA ALA A 115 2.29 3.94 0.34
C ALA A 115 1.71 5.29 0.83
N SER A 116 2.05 5.73 2.05
CA SER A 116 1.65 7.03 2.62
C SER A 116 2.82 7.99 2.84
N ARG A 117 3.90 7.81 2.08
CA ARG A 117 5.07 8.71 2.11
C ARG A 117 4.67 10.17 1.87
N SER A 118 5.49 11.09 2.35
CA SER A 118 5.19 12.53 2.33
C SER A 118 4.81 13.06 0.95
N GLU A 119 5.45 12.56 -0.11
CA GLU A 119 5.22 12.99 -1.49
C GLU A 119 3.83 12.58 -2.02
N PHE A 120 3.23 11.52 -1.45
CA PHE A 120 1.92 11.03 -1.87
C PHE A 120 0.75 11.65 -1.10
N ARG A 121 0.98 12.18 0.11
CA ARG A 121 -0.09 12.65 1.02
C ARG A 121 -1.08 13.61 0.37
N ARG A 122 -0.61 14.48 -0.52
CA ARG A 122 -1.47 15.43 -1.25
C ARG A 122 -2.48 14.77 -2.20
N TYR A 123 -2.30 13.50 -2.53
CA TYR A 123 -3.20 12.73 -3.40
C TYR A 123 -4.14 11.82 -2.60
N LEU A 124 -3.85 11.57 -1.33
CA LEU A 124 -4.57 10.60 -0.53
C LEU A 124 -5.88 11.19 0.01
N SER A 125 -6.95 10.44 -0.11
CA SER A 125 -8.24 10.74 0.53
C SER A 125 -8.32 10.13 1.94
N PHE A 126 -7.65 9.00 2.15
CA PHE A 126 -7.60 8.30 3.42
C PHE A 126 -6.34 7.46 3.52
N SER A 127 -5.79 7.33 4.71
CA SER A 127 -4.58 6.56 4.97
C SER A 127 -4.73 5.63 6.16
N ILE A 128 -4.33 4.37 5.96
CA ILE A 128 -4.35 3.32 6.97
C ILE A 128 -2.91 2.85 7.18
N TYR A 129 -2.45 2.86 8.43
CA TYR A 129 -1.16 2.29 8.79
C TYR A 129 -1.36 0.98 9.56
N ILE A 130 -0.69 -0.08 9.12
CA ILE A 130 -0.71 -1.39 9.79
C ILE A 130 0.57 -1.54 10.60
N GLU A 131 0.40 -1.45 11.93
CA GLU A 131 1.49 -1.63 12.88
C GLU A 131 1.62 -3.09 13.28
N THR A 132 2.80 -3.67 13.08
CA THR A 132 3.08 -5.06 13.44
C THR A 132 4.45 -5.17 14.07
N ASN A 133 4.54 -5.96 15.14
CA ASN A 133 5.77 -6.24 15.85
C ASN A 133 6.88 -6.72 14.90
N ARG A 134 8.11 -6.20 15.07
CA ARG A 134 9.28 -6.49 14.22
C ARG A 134 9.56 -7.99 14.11
N GLU A 135 9.53 -8.71 15.23
CA GLU A 135 9.80 -10.14 15.26
C GLU A 135 8.75 -10.93 14.48
N LEU A 136 7.46 -10.56 14.64
CA LEU A 136 6.37 -11.20 13.91
C LEU A 136 6.44 -10.93 12.41
N ARG A 137 6.81 -9.71 12.01
CA ARG A 137 7.01 -9.37 10.59
C ARG A 137 8.13 -10.20 9.97
N LEU A 138 9.29 -10.29 10.63
CA LEU A 138 10.42 -11.09 10.17
C LEU A 138 10.03 -12.57 10.07
N LYS A 139 9.37 -13.11 11.11
CA LYS A 139 8.88 -14.49 11.10
C LYS A 139 7.99 -14.77 9.88
N ARG A 140 6.98 -13.94 9.66
CA ARG A 140 6.07 -14.07 8.50
C ARG A 140 6.80 -13.95 7.16
N GLY A 141 7.78 -13.06 7.08
CA GLY A 141 8.61 -12.88 5.89
C GLY A 141 9.42 -14.14 5.58
N ILE A 142 10.11 -14.70 6.57
CA ILE A 142 10.91 -15.93 6.40
C ILE A 142 10.02 -17.15 6.11
N GLU A 143 8.87 -17.27 6.75
CA GLU A 143 7.90 -18.34 6.46
C GLU A 143 7.38 -18.29 5.01
N ARG A 144 7.27 -17.09 4.42
CA ARG A 144 6.82 -16.88 3.04
C ARG A 144 7.93 -17.09 2.01
N ASP A 145 9.11 -16.52 2.27
CA ASP A 145 10.17 -16.34 1.27
C ASP A 145 11.33 -17.34 1.42
N GLY A 146 11.44 -18.02 2.56
CA GLY A 146 12.51 -18.97 2.87
C GLY A 146 13.60 -18.40 3.80
N GLU A 147 14.31 -19.30 4.51
CA GLU A 147 15.37 -18.92 5.45
C GLU A 147 16.59 -18.27 4.76
N GLU A 148 16.83 -18.62 3.51
CA GLU A 148 17.90 -18.05 2.69
C GLU A 148 17.73 -16.54 2.44
N MET A 149 16.51 -16.01 2.58
CA MET A 149 16.20 -14.59 2.43
C MET A 149 16.46 -13.76 3.69
N LEU A 150 16.86 -14.39 4.81
CA LEU A 150 17.09 -13.68 6.06
C LEU A 150 18.03 -12.46 5.96
N PRO A 151 19.20 -12.54 5.25
CA PRO A 151 20.08 -11.37 5.12
C PRO A 151 19.40 -10.20 4.39
N LEU A 152 18.62 -10.50 3.34
CA LEU A 152 17.90 -9.48 2.58
C LEU A 152 16.76 -8.86 3.40
N TRP A 153 16.03 -9.67 4.18
CA TRP A 153 15.02 -9.18 5.11
C TRP A 153 15.60 -8.23 6.14
N GLN A 154 16.77 -8.55 6.69
CA GLN A 154 17.45 -7.69 7.65
C GLN A 154 17.85 -6.34 7.03
N GLN A 155 18.34 -6.35 5.80
CA GLN A 155 18.66 -5.12 5.06
C GLN A 155 17.39 -4.27 4.82
N TRP A 156 16.33 -4.87 4.28
CA TRP A 156 15.06 -4.15 4.05
C TRP A 156 14.47 -3.54 5.32
N MET A 157 14.56 -4.25 6.45
CA MET A 157 14.10 -3.73 7.73
C MET A 157 14.88 -2.50 8.20
N VAL A 158 16.13 -2.34 7.82
CA VAL A 158 16.91 -1.12 8.09
C VAL A 158 16.40 0.04 7.23
N GLU A 159 16.19 -0.20 5.94
CA GLU A 159 15.65 0.82 5.02
C GLU A 159 14.22 1.24 5.42
N GLU A 160 13.41 0.29 5.89
CA GLU A 160 12.09 0.58 6.46
C GLU A 160 12.17 1.44 7.72
N ASP A 161 13.11 1.15 8.63
CA ASP A 161 13.33 1.94 9.85
C ASP A 161 13.72 3.40 9.49
N GLU A 162 14.53 3.62 8.44
CA GLU A 162 14.87 4.95 7.94
C GLU A 162 13.63 5.67 7.37
N TYR A 163 12.80 4.97 6.60
CA TYR A 163 11.53 5.50 6.12
C TYR A 163 10.62 5.91 7.29
N MET A 164 10.48 5.03 8.30
CA MET A 164 9.66 5.28 9.48
C MET A 164 10.11 6.52 10.26
N LEU A 165 11.41 6.74 10.37
CA LEU A 165 11.98 7.92 11.04
C LEU A 165 11.73 9.20 10.23
N ARG A 166 11.92 9.15 8.92
CA ARG A 166 11.81 10.30 8.04
C ARG A 166 10.36 10.73 7.83
N ASP A 167 9.50 9.79 7.45
CA ASP A 167 8.12 10.07 7.00
C ASP A 167 7.08 9.96 8.11
N GLN A 168 7.37 9.22 9.19
CA GLN A 168 6.48 9.00 10.34
C GLN A 168 5.04 8.62 9.94
N PRO A 169 4.84 7.61 9.05
CA PRO A 169 3.54 7.32 8.43
C PRO A 169 2.44 7.07 9.46
N GLN A 170 2.73 6.38 10.58
CA GLN A 170 1.75 6.14 11.64
C GLN A 170 1.22 7.41 12.28
N LYS A 171 2.02 8.49 12.34
CA LYS A 171 1.60 9.76 12.91
C LYS A 171 0.63 10.53 12.02
N TYR A 172 0.72 10.31 10.71
CA TYR A 172 -0.08 10.99 9.70
C TYR A 172 -1.22 10.12 9.17
N ALA A 173 -1.32 8.86 9.61
CA ALA A 173 -2.40 7.98 9.23
C ALA A 173 -3.73 8.41 9.85
N ASP A 174 -4.82 8.35 9.07
CA ASP A 174 -6.19 8.55 9.56
C ASP A 174 -6.65 7.40 10.45
N LEU A 175 -6.09 6.21 10.23
CA LEU A 175 -6.37 5.00 11.00
C LEU A 175 -5.11 4.17 11.19
N VAL A 176 -4.84 3.76 12.43
CA VAL A 176 -3.78 2.81 12.75
C VAL A 176 -4.42 1.49 13.18
N LEU A 177 -4.04 0.40 12.54
CA LEU A 177 -4.51 -0.95 12.83
C LEU A 177 -3.37 -1.82 13.33
N SER A 178 -3.67 -2.70 14.30
CA SER A 178 -2.71 -3.68 14.77
C SER A 178 -2.72 -4.93 13.90
N GLY A 179 -1.57 -5.23 13.28
CA GLY A 179 -1.33 -6.49 12.59
C GLY A 179 -0.85 -7.63 13.50
N ASN A 180 -0.76 -7.40 14.83
CA ASN A 180 -0.29 -8.39 15.80
C ASN A 180 -1.36 -9.41 16.19
N THR A 181 -2.64 -9.12 15.96
CA THR A 181 -3.76 -9.95 16.41
C THR A 181 -4.25 -10.87 15.30
N GLU A 182 -4.65 -12.09 15.70
CA GLU A 182 -5.40 -13.00 14.82
C GLU A 182 -6.72 -12.40 14.32
N ASP A 183 -7.24 -11.38 15.00
CA ASP A 183 -8.49 -10.69 14.64
C ASP A 183 -8.38 -9.98 13.28
N MET A 184 -7.23 -9.42 12.92
CA MET A 184 -7.02 -8.91 11.56
C MET A 184 -7.02 -10.03 10.51
N LEU A 185 -6.41 -11.19 10.82
CA LEU A 185 -6.42 -12.36 9.95
C LEU A 185 -7.82 -12.99 9.86
N ARG A 186 -8.62 -12.94 10.93
CA ARG A 186 -10.03 -13.40 10.93
C ARG A 186 -10.95 -12.50 10.12
N ILE A 187 -10.70 -11.20 10.07
CA ILE A 187 -11.42 -10.27 9.20
C ILE A 187 -11.14 -10.61 7.72
N CYS A 188 -9.91 -11.01 7.41
CA CYS A 188 -9.48 -11.41 6.06
C CYS A 188 -9.97 -12.81 5.65
N SER A 189 -10.35 -13.69 6.56
CA SER A 189 -10.77 -15.08 6.28
C SER A 189 -12.28 -15.27 6.14
N LEU A 190 -13.08 -14.21 6.18
CA LEU A 190 -14.56 -14.25 6.09
C LEU A 190 -15.12 -13.94 4.69
N PHE A 191 -14.23 -13.90 3.66
CA PHE A 191 -14.63 -13.68 2.26
C PHE A 191 -14.01 -14.71 1.33
#